data_2dd375b2071e56f66da07d668e79ef9f
#
_entry.id   2dd375b2071e56f66da07d668e79ef9f
#
_cell.length_a   1.000
_cell.length_b   1.000
_cell.length_c   1.000
_cell.angle_alpha   90.00
_cell.angle_beta   90.00
_cell.angle_gamma   90.00
#
_symmetry.space_group_name_H-M   'P 1'
#
loop_
_entity.id
_entity.type
_entity.pdbx_description
1 polymer ?
#
loop_
_entity_poly.entity_id
_entity_poly.type
_entity_poly.pdbx_seq_one_letter_code
_entity_poly.pdbx_strand_id
1 'polypeptide(L)'
;MPPMRAPRNALGVVCLLACGAFLVAGCGGGGDSEPHVNKEAEAGKSQPAPPKSAFPATQGRTLKDLVTDVAEVHLEAKITPSAEAFYPGPNRYPFLVAEKGVAGTTGKEIPDAEVAIYYAKVPSVKAQKSAFEQRAVGPFPARIETLATEPPFQGQTTTEDPDVANVVYSVNLDFPGEGKYRPVALIKEKDGWAKKTLPSINVGEFAKIPRPGEKAPLIQTPTAKSVGGNLAELTTRVPPDTQNKVNYAEVLGKEPILLLFATPKFCQSRVCGPVVDVAQQAQHEFEGKANFIHMEIYNDNDPSKGVRPQVRRFHLPTEPWLFAINREGVVGAVIEGAFGTKLMHQTVEKVIAE
;
A
#
# COMPACT_ATOMS: atom_id res chain seq x y z
N MET A 1 -7.86 27.51 57.50
CA MET A 1 -6.53 27.94 57.97
C MET A 1 -5.63 28.06 56.77
N PRO A 2 -4.71 29.04 56.72
CA PRO A 2 -4.91 30.18 55.82
C PRO A 2 -3.95 30.12 54.62
N PRO A 3 -4.04 31.10 53.69
CA PRO A 3 -3.29 31.15 52.42
C PRO A 3 -2.04 32.04 52.55
N MET A 4 -1.06 31.82 51.65
CA MET A 4 -0.03 32.84 51.40
C MET A 4 0.40 32.78 49.93
N ARG A 5 0.09 33.78 49.20
CA ARG A 5 0.79 35.02 48.78
C ARG A 5 1.90 34.78 47.74
N ALA A 6 1.62 35.34 46.57
CA ALA A 6 2.60 35.68 45.53
C ALA A 6 3.49 36.87 45.95
N PRO A 7 4.58 37.12 45.23
CA PRO A 7 4.82 38.50 44.81
C PRO A 7 5.01 38.67 43.30
N ARG A 8 4.44 39.77 42.85
CA ARG A 8 4.72 40.46 41.58
C ARG A 8 6.06 41.14 41.69
N ASN A 9 6.82 41.18 40.58
CA ASN A 9 7.56 42.39 40.22
C ASN A 9 7.72 42.45 38.69
N ALA A 10 7.28 43.59 38.19
CA ALA A 10 7.48 44.10 36.85
C ALA A 10 8.80 44.87 36.79
N LEU A 11 9.51 44.81 35.72
CA LEU A 11 10.27 45.95 35.20
C LEU A 11 10.46 45.77 33.69
N GLY A 12 9.98 46.72 32.95
CA GLY A 12 10.19 46.91 31.54
C GLY A 12 11.51 47.60 31.25
N VAL A 13 12.10 47.31 30.11
CA VAL A 13 13.05 48.21 29.46
C VAL A 13 12.79 48.18 27.94
N VAL A 14 12.52 49.40 27.47
CA VAL A 14 12.46 49.79 26.05
C VAL A 14 13.87 50.19 25.65
N CYS A 15 14.30 49.80 24.42
CA CYS A 15 15.27 50.57 23.59
C CYS A 15 15.45 49.79 22.28
N LEU A 16 15.11 50.38 21.23
CA LEU A 16 15.68 51.33 20.27
C LEU A 16 16.19 50.64 18.99
N LEU A 17 15.60 51.10 17.91
CA LEU A 17 15.97 50.89 16.50
C LEU A 17 17.41 51.26 16.20
N ALA A 18 18.05 50.46 15.37
CA ALA A 18 19.16 50.94 14.53
C ALA A 18 19.12 50.26 13.16
N CYS A 19 18.76 51.03 12.15
CA CYS A 19 19.00 50.75 10.74
C CYS A 19 20.51 50.74 10.45
N GLY A 20 21.00 49.68 9.80
CA GLY A 20 22.33 49.64 9.24
C GLY A 20 22.29 48.96 7.88
N ALA A 21 22.20 49.75 6.81
CA ALA A 21 22.41 49.28 5.44
C ALA A 21 23.93 49.11 5.22
N PHE A 22 24.35 47.91 4.83
CA PHE A 22 25.63 47.67 4.22
C PHE A 22 25.45 47.01 2.85
N LEU A 23 25.70 47.81 1.84
CA LEU A 23 25.96 47.37 0.47
C LEU A 23 27.40 46.87 0.43
N VAL A 24 27.59 45.61 0.10
CA VAL A 24 28.91 45.14 -0.41
C VAL A 24 28.63 44.36 -1.69
N ALA A 25 29.02 44.94 -2.80
CA ALA A 25 29.21 44.28 -4.06
C ALA A 25 30.44 43.38 -4.00
N GLY A 26 30.32 42.14 -4.38
CA GLY A 26 31.43 41.19 -4.54
C GLY A 26 31.07 40.21 -5.66
N CYS A 27 31.83 40.36 -6.77
CA CYS A 27 31.77 39.51 -7.96
C CYS A 27 32.25 38.09 -7.74
N GLY A 28 31.66 37.15 -8.45
CA GLY A 28 32.37 36.07 -9.14
C GLY A 28 32.43 34.72 -8.44
N GLY A 29 31.83 33.74 -9.03
CA GLY A 29 32.06 32.32 -8.79
C GLY A 29 30.81 31.52 -9.13
N GLY A 30 30.66 31.13 -10.40
CA GLY A 30 29.65 30.15 -10.82
C GLY A 30 30.03 28.80 -10.18
N GLY A 31 29.20 28.35 -9.30
CA GLY A 31 29.10 26.98 -8.84
C GLY A 31 27.65 26.57 -9.02
N ASP A 32 27.41 25.66 -9.95
CA ASP A 32 26.12 24.97 -10.10
C ASP A 32 25.86 24.26 -8.80
N SER A 33 25.17 24.94 -7.89
CA SER A 33 24.54 24.30 -6.73
C SER A 33 23.31 23.61 -7.25
N GLU A 34 23.41 22.31 -7.54
CA GLU A 34 22.20 21.48 -7.59
C GLU A 34 21.38 21.79 -6.33
N PRO A 35 20.06 22.01 -6.46
CA PRO A 35 19.22 22.21 -5.29
C PRO A 35 19.35 20.94 -4.43
N HIS A 36 19.88 21.08 -3.22
CA HIS A 36 19.78 20.07 -2.19
C HIS A 36 18.29 19.88 -1.86
N VAL A 37 17.63 19.00 -2.63
CA VAL A 37 16.29 18.52 -2.31
C VAL A 37 16.43 17.82 -0.97
N ASN A 38 15.70 18.32 0.00
CA ASN A 38 15.70 17.79 1.36
C ASN A 38 15.07 16.40 1.28
N LYS A 39 15.87 15.32 1.22
CA LYS A 39 15.42 13.94 1.04
C LYS A 39 14.39 13.51 2.09
N GLU A 40 14.47 14.06 3.31
CA GLU A 40 13.48 13.81 4.35
C GLU A 40 12.11 14.42 4.04
N ALA A 41 12.04 15.53 3.31
CA ALA A 41 10.78 16.17 2.94
C ALA A 41 10.03 15.45 1.81
N GLU A 42 10.69 14.54 1.10
CA GLU A 42 10.08 13.71 0.03
C GLU A 42 9.80 12.27 0.48
N ALA A 43 10.35 11.84 1.62
CA ALA A 43 10.07 10.55 2.21
C ALA A 43 8.56 10.43 2.52
N GLY A 44 7.94 9.35 2.02
CA GLY A 44 6.49 9.13 2.17
C GLY A 44 5.61 9.73 1.08
N LYS A 45 6.19 10.42 0.07
CA LYS A 45 5.44 10.88 -1.11
C LYS A 45 5.42 9.82 -2.21
N SER A 46 4.38 9.89 -3.05
CA SER A 46 4.32 9.07 -4.25
C SER A 46 5.43 9.43 -5.24
N GLN A 47 6.12 8.41 -5.77
CA GLN A 47 7.20 8.56 -6.71
C GLN A 47 6.98 7.63 -7.92
N PRO A 48 7.25 8.10 -9.15
CA PRO A 48 7.19 7.25 -10.33
C PRO A 48 8.26 6.15 -10.25
N ALA A 49 8.04 5.04 -10.96
CA ALA A 49 9.07 4.02 -11.08
C ALA A 49 10.31 4.59 -11.77
N PRO A 50 11.53 4.31 -11.27
CA PRO A 50 12.75 4.64 -11.98
C PRO A 50 12.81 3.98 -13.35
N PRO A 51 13.58 4.51 -14.32
CA PRO A 51 13.72 3.89 -15.62
C PRO A 51 14.35 2.49 -15.52
N LYS A 52 13.95 1.57 -16.40
CA LYS A 52 14.53 0.21 -16.43
C LYS A 52 16.06 0.21 -16.56
N SER A 53 16.62 1.21 -17.26
CA SER A 53 18.06 1.38 -17.43
C SER A 53 18.83 1.68 -16.14
N ALA A 54 18.13 2.09 -15.07
CA ALA A 54 18.73 2.28 -13.76
C ALA A 54 19.07 0.98 -13.04
N PHE A 55 18.64 -0.17 -13.59
CA PHE A 55 18.80 -1.50 -12.98
C PHE A 55 19.52 -2.47 -13.93
N PRO A 56 20.14 -3.54 -13.41
CA PRO A 56 20.82 -4.54 -14.23
C PRO A 56 19.89 -5.17 -15.26
N ALA A 57 20.26 -5.09 -16.54
CA ALA A 57 19.50 -5.70 -17.62
C ALA A 57 19.63 -7.23 -17.60
N THR A 58 18.56 -7.94 -17.94
CA THR A 58 18.58 -9.42 -17.97
C THR A 58 19.41 -9.97 -19.12
N GLN A 59 19.30 -9.38 -20.33
CA GLN A 59 20.09 -9.74 -21.53
C GLN A 59 20.18 -11.25 -21.79
N GLY A 60 19.13 -12.01 -21.46
CA GLY A 60 19.09 -13.47 -21.61
C GLY A 60 19.79 -14.27 -20.50
N ARG A 61 20.36 -13.59 -19.48
CA ARG A 61 20.98 -14.22 -18.31
C ARG A 61 19.98 -15.05 -17.52
N THR A 62 20.48 -16.06 -16.83
CA THR A 62 19.70 -16.77 -15.83
C THR A 62 19.49 -15.88 -14.59
N LEU A 63 18.52 -16.24 -13.75
CA LEU A 63 18.32 -15.51 -12.48
C LEU A 63 19.56 -15.62 -11.59
N LYS A 64 20.28 -16.76 -11.64
CA LYS A 64 21.55 -16.97 -10.93
C LYS A 64 22.63 -16.00 -11.43
N ASP A 65 22.87 -15.93 -12.74
CA ASP A 65 23.89 -15.05 -13.30
C ASP A 65 23.58 -13.59 -12.97
N LEU A 66 22.29 -13.18 -13.10
CA LEU A 66 21.85 -11.84 -12.75
C LEU A 66 22.22 -11.45 -11.32
N VAL A 67 21.96 -12.32 -10.34
CA VAL A 67 22.24 -12.00 -8.92
C VAL A 67 23.71 -12.22 -8.54
N THR A 68 24.48 -12.99 -9.32
CA THR A 68 25.91 -13.25 -9.06
C THR A 68 26.79 -12.13 -9.63
N ASP A 69 26.43 -11.62 -10.83
CA ASP A 69 27.26 -10.66 -11.56
C ASP A 69 27.16 -9.22 -11.03
N VAL A 70 26.23 -8.92 -10.13
CA VAL A 70 26.10 -7.59 -9.56
C VAL A 70 26.87 -7.47 -8.25
N ALA A 71 27.54 -6.31 -8.05
CA ALA A 71 28.22 -6.03 -6.80
C ALA A 71 27.22 -6.10 -5.64
N GLU A 72 27.48 -6.97 -4.67
CA GLU A 72 26.58 -7.17 -3.53
C GLU A 72 26.95 -6.26 -2.39
N VAL A 73 25.93 -5.58 -1.84
CA VAL A 73 26.03 -4.84 -0.59
C VAL A 73 25.08 -5.43 0.44
N HIS A 74 25.50 -5.41 1.67
CA HIS A 74 24.68 -5.86 2.78
C HIS A 74 23.71 -4.75 3.20
N LEU A 75 22.41 -5.03 3.13
CA LEU A 75 21.36 -4.19 3.65
C LEU A 75 20.43 -5.05 4.53
N GLU A 76 20.31 -4.71 5.80
CA GLU A 76 19.36 -5.34 6.72
C GLU A 76 17.94 -4.84 6.42
N ALA A 77 17.43 -5.20 5.26
CA ALA A 77 16.07 -4.88 4.84
C ALA A 77 15.25 -6.15 4.59
N LYS A 78 13.94 -6.03 4.83
CA LYS A 78 12.92 -7.02 4.52
C LYS A 78 11.96 -6.44 3.47
N ILE A 79 11.62 -7.23 2.47
CA ILE A 79 10.54 -6.94 1.53
C ILE A 79 9.38 -7.88 1.87
N THR A 80 8.22 -7.30 2.12
CA THR A 80 7.01 -8.04 2.48
C THR A 80 5.94 -7.80 1.42
N PRO A 81 5.66 -8.78 0.55
CA PRO A 81 4.53 -8.71 -0.39
C PRO A 81 3.21 -8.55 0.36
N SER A 82 2.29 -7.78 -0.21
CA SER A 82 0.94 -7.58 0.33
C SER A 82 -0.15 -8.06 -0.63
N ALA A 83 0.19 -8.97 -1.56
CA ALA A 83 -0.74 -9.66 -2.43
C ALA A 83 -0.26 -11.10 -2.68
N GLU A 84 -1.21 -12.03 -2.87
CA GLU A 84 -0.97 -13.45 -3.11
C GLU A 84 -1.70 -13.99 -4.34
N ALA A 85 -2.79 -13.34 -4.79
CA ALA A 85 -3.59 -13.81 -5.92
C ALA A 85 -3.09 -13.23 -7.25
N PHE A 86 -2.50 -14.10 -8.06
CA PHE A 86 -1.94 -13.74 -9.36
C PHE A 86 -2.52 -14.62 -10.46
N TYR A 87 -2.66 -14.03 -11.66
CA TYR A 87 -3.26 -14.66 -12.83
C TYR A 87 -2.32 -14.55 -14.03
N PRO A 88 -2.52 -15.37 -15.10
CA PRO A 88 -1.85 -15.14 -16.38
C PRO A 88 -2.11 -13.73 -16.91
N GLY A 89 -1.10 -13.07 -17.46
CA GLY A 89 -1.14 -11.70 -17.94
C GLY A 89 -0.64 -10.69 -16.89
N PRO A 90 -1.01 -9.41 -17.03
CA PRO A 90 -0.53 -8.33 -16.18
C PRO A 90 -1.14 -8.38 -14.78
N ASN A 91 -0.29 -8.22 -13.76
CA ASN A 91 -0.66 -8.20 -12.35
C ASN A 91 0.05 -7.06 -11.63
N ARG A 92 -0.64 -6.41 -10.69
CA ARG A 92 -0.02 -5.53 -9.71
C ARG A 92 0.61 -6.40 -8.61
N TYR A 93 1.87 -6.14 -8.27
CA TYR A 93 2.58 -6.79 -7.18
C TYR A 93 2.98 -5.72 -6.16
N PRO A 94 2.17 -5.49 -5.13
CA PRO A 94 2.45 -4.53 -4.06
C PRO A 94 3.30 -5.16 -2.98
N PHE A 95 4.18 -4.37 -2.36
CA PHE A 95 5.03 -4.81 -1.26
C PHE A 95 5.50 -3.63 -0.40
N LEU A 96 5.91 -3.94 0.82
CA LEU A 96 6.53 -3.01 1.74
C LEU A 96 8.04 -3.26 1.80
N VAL A 97 8.81 -2.21 2.06
CA VAL A 97 10.25 -2.28 2.32
C VAL A 97 10.50 -1.69 3.69
N ALA A 98 11.11 -2.46 4.57
CA ALA A 98 11.41 -2.04 5.94
C ALA A 98 12.77 -2.58 6.38
N GLU A 99 13.40 -1.96 7.34
CA GLU A 99 14.54 -2.51 8.03
C GLU A 99 14.17 -3.86 8.67
N LYS A 100 15.13 -4.74 8.84
CA LYS A 100 14.90 -5.99 9.55
C LYS A 100 14.76 -5.70 11.04
N GLY A 101 13.57 -5.89 11.56
CA GLY A 101 13.28 -5.70 13.00
C GLY A 101 13.93 -6.76 13.87
N VAL A 102 14.05 -6.47 15.16
CA VAL A 102 14.57 -7.39 16.18
C VAL A 102 13.47 -8.38 16.59
N ALA A 103 13.80 -9.68 16.68
CA ALA A 103 12.95 -10.73 17.27
C ALA A 103 11.52 -10.82 16.70
N GLY A 104 11.35 -10.68 15.38
CA GLY A 104 10.05 -10.87 14.71
C GLY A 104 9.19 -9.61 14.57
N THR A 105 9.67 -8.46 15.02
CA THR A 105 9.04 -7.17 14.74
C THR A 105 9.33 -6.72 13.30
N THR A 106 8.45 -5.90 12.74
CA THR A 106 8.74 -5.15 11.53
C THR A 106 9.66 -4.00 11.91
N GLY A 107 10.80 -3.86 11.24
CA GLY A 107 11.70 -2.70 11.44
C GLY A 107 11.10 -1.43 10.84
N LYS A 108 11.80 -0.31 10.99
CA LYS A 108 11.41 0.98 10.45
C LYS A 108 11.20 0.89 8.94
N GLU A 109 10.12 1.49 8.44
CA GLU A 109 9.87 1.60 7.00
C GLU A 109 11.01 2.30 6.27
N ILE A 110 11.34 1.81 5.08
CA ILE A 110 12.24 2.47 4.12
C ILE A 110 11.34 3.05 3.01
N PRO A 111 11.04 4.35 3.02
CA PRO A 111 9.98 4.91 2.18
C PRO A 111 10.42 5.35 0.79
N ASP A 112 11.73 5.31 0.47
CA ASP A 112 12.33 5.92 -0.73
C ASP A 112 13.37 5.02 -1.43
N ALA A 113 13.33 3.70 -1.19
CA ALA A 113 14.26 2.76 -1.82
C ALA A 113 14.02 2.63 -3.33
N GLU A 114 15.09 2.64 -4.14
CA GLU A 114 15.02 2.25 -5.54
C GLU A 114 15.07 0.70 -5.64
N VAL A 115 13.95 0.09 -5.98
CA VAL A 115 13.79 -1.38 -6.02
C VAL A 115 13.34 -1.83 -7.39
N ALA A 116 13.91 -2.91 -7.90
CA ALA A 116 13.35 -3.63 -9.03
C ALA A 116 13.14 -5.11 -8.70
N ILE A 117 12.02 -5.65 -9.18
CA ILE A 117 11.72 -7.07 -9.12
C ILE A 117 12.18 -7.74 -10.42
N TYR A 118 12.71 -8.95 -10.26
CA TYR A 118 12.99 -9.89 -11.32
C TYR A 118 12.36 -11.22 -10.97
N TYR A 119 12.01 -12.03 -11.93
CA TYR A 119 11.54 -13.38 -11.64
C TYR A 119 12.02 -14.39 -12.68
N ALA A 120 11.94 -15.67 -12.32
CA ALA A 120 12.05 -16.79 -13.25
C ALA A 120 10.95 -17.81 -12.97
N LYS A 121 10.46 -18.49 -14.01
CA LYS A 121 9.50 -19.59 -13.86
C LYS A 121 10.19 -20.78 -13.20
N VAL A 122 9.55 -21.37 -12.18
CA VAL A 122 10.03 -22.60 -11.55
C VAL A 122 9.76 -23.77 -12.50
N PRO A 123 10.77 -24.55 -12.88
CA PRO A 123 10.57 -25.72 -13.72
C PRO A 123 9.68 -26.74 -13.02
N SER A 124 9.08 -27.66 -13.80
CA SER A 124 8.34 -28.78 -13.22
C SER A 124 9.25 -29.61 -12.31
N VAL A 125 8.66 -30.23 -11.27
CA VAL A 125 9.38 -31.09 -10.32
C VAL A 125 10.18 -32.18 -11.04
N LYS A 126 9.71 -32.67 -12.19
CA LYS A 126 10.41 -33.66 -13.01
C LYS A 126 11.72 -33.15 -13.67
N ALA A 127 11.86 -31.83 -13.79
CA ALA A 127 13.03 -31.26 -14.48
C ALA A 127 14.28 -31.18 -13.58
N GLN A 128 14.18 -31.40 -12.27
CA GLN A 128 15.28 -31.31 -11.28
C GLN A 128 16.16 -30.05 -11.40
N LYS A 129 15.62 -29.00 -12.04
CA LYS A 129 16.32 -27.72 -12.24
C LYS A 129 15.83 -26.67 -11.29
N SER A 130 16.75 -25.85 -10.80
CA SER A 130 16.42 -24.70 -9.97
C SER A 130 15.78 -23.59 -10.81
N ALA A 131 14.86 -22.82 -10.21
CA ALA A 131 14.37 -21.58 -10.82
C ALA A 131 15.50 -20.57 -11.09
N PHE A 132 16.57 -20.62 -10.32
CA PHE A 132 17.75 -19.77 -10.51
C PHE A 132 18.53 -20.10 -11.80
N GLU A 133 18.39 -21.28 -12.36
CA GLU A 133 18.98 -21.69 -13.63
C GLU A 133 18.11 -21.32 -14.85
N GLN A 134 16.92 -20.72 -14.60
CA GLN A 134 16.04 -20.28 -15.66
C GLN A 134 16.32 -18.83 -16.04
N ARG A 135 15.93 -18.44 -17.26
CA ARG A 135 16.07 -17.06 -17.75
C ARG A 135 15.33 -16.09 -16.84
N ALA A 136 16.02 -15.04 -16.44
CA ALA A 136 15.44 -13.95 -15.69
C ALA A 136 14.53 -13.08 -16.58
N VAL A 137 13.40 -12.68 -16.04
CA VAL A 137 12.48 -11.69 -16.61
C VAL A 137 12.52 -10.45 -15.75
N GLY A 138 12.63 -9.27 -16.34
CA GLY A 138 12.76 -7.97 -15.67
C GLY A 138 13.80 -7.08 -16.36
N PRO A 139 14.24 -5.97 -15.74
CA PRO A 139 13.77 -5.44 -14.44
C PRO A 139 12.34 -4.91 -14.51
N PHE A 140 11.64 -5.02 -13.36
CA PHE A 140 10.39 -4.34 -13.09
C PHE A 140 10.61 -3.34 -11.96
N PRO A 141 10.97 -2.07 -12.27
CA PRO A 141 11.19 -1.06 -11.27
C PRO A 141 9.90 -0.72 -10.52
N ALA A 142 10.00 -0.54 -9.20
CA ALA A 142 8.87 -0.21 -8.37
C ALA A 142 8.58 1.30 -8.38
N ARG A 143 7.31 1.67 -8.52
CA ARG A 143 6.82 2.97 -8.12
C ARG A 143 6.48 2.94 -6.63
N ILE A 144 6.51 4.10 -6.01
CA ILE A 144 6.10 4.32 -4.62
C ILE A 144 4.76 5.05 -4.64
N GLU A 145 3.80 4.57 -3.88
CA GLU A 145 2.49 5.17 -3.69
C GLU A 145 2.35 5.55 -2.21
N THR A 146 2.06 6.83 -1.91
CA THR A 146 1.75 7.22 -0.53
C THR A 146 0.41 6.66 -0.09
N LEU A 147 0.34 6.22 1.16
CA LEU A 147 -0.89 5.81 1.84
C LEU A 147 -1.46 6.94 2.71
N ALA A 148 -0.77 8.08 2.76
CA ALA A 148 -1.21 9.24 3.53
C ALA A 148 -2.53 9.79 2.98
N THR A 149 -3.41 10.16 3.90
CA THR A 149 -4.67 10.86 3.65
C THR A 149 -4.63 12.25 4.29
N GLU A 150 -5.61 13.09 3.98
CA GLU A 150 -5.79 14.35 4.68
C GLU A 150 -6.13 14.11 6.16
N PRO A 151 -5.67 14.98 7.09
CA PRO A 151 -5.85 14.79 8.53
C PRO A 151 -7.27 14.44 8.99
N PRO A 152 -8.37 14.99 8.42
CA PRO A 152 -9.73 14.62 8.83
C PRO A 152 -10.09 13.15 8.59
N PHE A 153 -9.37 12.48 7.70
CA PHE A 153 -9.64 11.09 7.32
C PHE A 153 -8.68 10.08 7.96
N GLN A 154 -7.71 10.53 8.75
CA GLN A 154 -6.77 9.66 9.44
C GLN A 154 -7.39 9.04 10.69
N GLY A 155 -7.33 7.73 10.81
CA GLY A 155 -7.76 7.01 12.00
C GLY A 155 -6.63 6.88 13.03
N GLN A 156 -6.99 6.76 14.32
CA GLN A 156 -6.02 6.44 15.39
C GLN A 156 -5.35 5.08 15.15
N THR A 157 -6.09 4.11 14.62
CA THR A 157 -5.55 2.81 14.16
C THR A 157 -4.45 2.94 13.09
N THR A 158 -4.34 4.10 12.45
CA THR A 158 -3.28 4.42 11.50
C THR A 158 -2.20 5.29 12.14
N THR A 159 -2.58 6.34 12.87
CA THR A 159 -1.63 7.35 13.37
C THR A 159 -0.94 6.96 14.68
N GLU A 160 -1.54 6.09 15.48
CA GLU A 160 -1.00 5.65 16.78
C GLU A 160 -0.23 4.33 16.70
N ASP A 161 -0.32 3.57 15.60
CA ASP A 161 0.48 2.37 15.38
C ASP A 161 1.81 2.75 14.70
N PRO A 162 2.95 2.65 15.42
CA PRO A 162 4.25 3.04 14.89
C PRO A 162 4.73 2.15 13.73
N ASP A 163 4.12 0.99 13.56
CA ASP A 163 4.47 0.02 12.52
C ASP A 163 3.59 0.14 11.27
N VAL A 164 2.64 1.07 11.22
CA VAL A 164 1.78 1.29 10.06
C VAL A 164 2.60 1.78 8.87
N ALA A 165 2.32 1.21 7.70
CA ALA A 165 2.97 1.63 6.47
C ALA A 165 2.47 3.01 6.00
N ASN A 166 3.40 3.89 5.62
CA ASN A 166 3.11 5.21 5.03
C ASN A 166 3.16 5.16 3.51
N VAL A 167 3.88 4.19 2.96
CA VAL A 167 3.98 4.00 1.51
C VAL A 167 3.82 2.52 1.16
N VAL A 168 3.43 2.27 -0.09
CA VAL A 168 3.49 0.96 -0.71
C VAL A 168 4.30 1.04 -1.99
N TYR A 169 5.20 0.10 -2.17
CA TYR A 169 5.89 -0.14 -3.43
C TYR A 169 5.04 -1.00 -4.33
N SER A 170 5.00 -0.74 -5.61
CA SER A 170 4.31 -1.63 -6.54
C SER A 170 4.97 -1.71 -7.90
N VAL A 171 4.97 -2.91 -8.46
CA VAL A 171 5.39 -3.19 -9.83
C VAL A 171 4.25 -3.86 -10.60
N ASN A 172 4.29 -3.75 -11.93
CA ASN A 172 3.42 -4.51 -12.80
C ASN A 172 4.21 -5.70 -13.33
N LEU A 173 3.88 -6.93 -12.87
CA LEU A 173 4.43 -8.18 -13.37
C LEU A 173 3.51 -8.74 -14.43
N ASP A 174 4.08 -9.34 -15.49
CA ASP A 174 3.33 -10.00 -16.54
C ASP A 174 3.72 -11.48 -16.58
N PHE A 175 2.79 -12.37 -16.24
CA PHE A 175 3.04 -13.81 -16.20
C PHE A 175 2.52 -14.49 -17.46
N PRO A 176 3.38 -15.19 -18.22
CA PRO A 176 3.00 -15.80 -19.49
C PRO A 176 2.03 -17.00 -19.34
N GLY A 177 1.75 -17.44 -18.12
CA GLY A 177 0.84 -18.56 -17.86
C GLY A 177 0.86 -19.00 -16.40
N GLU A 178 -0.01 -19.93 -16.06
CA GLU A 178 -0.08 -20.52 -14.74
C GLU A 178 1.22 -21.23 -14.33
N GLY A 179 1.39 -21.38 -13.02
CA GLY A 179 2.50 -22.07 -12.41
C GLY A 179 3.23 -21.27 -11.35
N LYS A 180 4.38 -21.79 -10.93
CA LYS A 180 5.16 -21.21 -9.86
C LYS A 180 6.29 -20.35 -10.42
N TYR A 181 6.49 -19.19 -9.82
CA TYR A 181 7.54 -18.24 -10.17
C TYR A 181 8.36 -17.87 -8.94
N ARG A 182 9.67 -17.67 -9.14
CA ARG A 182 10.61 -17.26 -8.10
C ARG A 182 10.99 -15.80 -8.32
N PRO A 183 10.46 -14.86 -7.54
CA PRO A 183 10.90 -13.48 -7.61
C PRO A 183 12.15 -13.24 -6.77
N VAL A 184 12.94 -12.26 -7.22
CA VAL A 184 14.09 -11.67 -6.54
C VAL A 184 13.98 -10.16 -6.66
N ALA A 185 14.28 -9.45 -5.58
CA ALA A 185 14.41 -8.00 -5.62
C ALA A 185 15.87 -7.59 -5.57
N LEU A 186 16.19 -6.57 -6.34
CA LEU A 186 17.44 -5.81 -6.21
C LEU A 186 17.08 -4.41 -5.69
N ILE A 187 17.65 -4.05 -4.55
CA ILE A 187 17.55 -2.72 -3.96
C ILE A 187 18.86 -2.01 -4.29
N LYS A 188 18.78 -0.83 -4.89
CA LYS A 188 19.94 -0.05 -5.27
C LYS A 188 20.53 0.65 -4.06
N GLU A 189 21.83 0.48 -3.89
CA GLU A 189 22.62 1.12 -2.88
C GLU A 189 23.76 1.91 -3.56
N LYS A 190 24.46 2.76 -2.79
CA LYS A 190 25.53 3.62 -3.33
C LYS A 190 26.60 2.82 -4.07
N ASP A 191 27.02 1.69 -3.49
CA ASP A 191 28.18 0.92 -3.98
C ASP A 191 27.78 -0.44 -4.60
N GLY A 192 26.48 -0.68 -4.81
CA GLY A 192 26.03 -1.94 -5.38
C GLY A 192 24.53 -2.25 -5.16
N TRP A 193 24.22 -3.51 -4.87
CA TRP A 193 22.86 -4.01 -4.83
C TRP A 193 22.62 -4.90 -3.61
N ALA A 194 21.61 -4.58 -2.83
CA ALA A 194 21.11 -5.52 -1.84
C ALA A 194 20.15 -6.52 -2.52
N LYS A 195 20.41 -7.79 -2.34
CA LYS A 195 19.69 -8.89 -2.98
C LYS A 195 18.70 -9.53 -2.01
N LYS A 196 17.43 -9.63 -2.39
CA LYS A 196 16.40 -10.27 -1.56
C LYS A 196 15.65 -11.32 -2.37
N THR A 197 15.69 -12.56 -1.92
CA THR A 197 14.82 -13.61 -2.47
C THR A 197 13.44 -13.49 -1.79
N LEU A 198 12.39 -13.43 -2.60
CA LEU A 198 11.03 -13.26 -2.14
C LEU A 198 10.27 -14.59 -2.11
N PRO A 199 9.13 -14.68 -1.40
CA PRO A 199 8.23 -15.81 -1.47
C PRO A 199 7.87 -16.14 -2.92
N SER A 200 7.70 -17.43 -3.22
CA SER A 200 7.27 -17.86 -4.55
C SER A 200 5.87 -17.36 -4.86
N ILE A 201 5.63 -16.99 -6.10
CA ILE A 201 4.33 -16.59 -6.62
C ILE A 201 3.70 -17.81 -7.30
N ASN A 202 2.48 -18.17 -6.91
CA ASN A 202 1.70 -19.22 -7.54
C ASN A 202 0.61 -18.57 -8.41
N VAL A 203 0.82 -18.56 -9.72
CA VAL A 203 -0.13 -17.97 -10.68
C VAL A 203 -1.23 -18.97 -11.00
N GLY A 204 -2.49 -18.57 -10.83
CA GLY A 204 -3.68 -19.39 -11.05
C GLY A 204 -4.20 -20.13 -9.82
N GLU A 205 -3.58 -19.96 -8.63
CA GLU A 205 -4.00 -20.65 -7.41
C GLU A 205 -5.40 -20.26 -6.93
N PHE A 206 -5.75 -18.98 -7.04
CA PHE A 206 -6.99 -18.42 -6.50
C PHE A 206 -8.04 -18.13 -7.59
N ALA A 207 -8.30 -19.10 -8.45
CA ALA A 207 -9.17 -18.94 -9.62
C ALA A 207 -10.66 -18.60 -9.30
N LYS A 208 -11.11 -18.73 -8.05
CA LYS A 208 -12.49 -18.49 -7.63
C LYS A 208 -12.77 -17.06 -7.17
N ILE A 209 -11.72 -16.23 -6.99
CA ILE A 209 -11.88 -14.83 -6.64
C ILE A 209 -12.52 -14.10 -7.83
N PRO A 210 -13.56 -13.28 -7.63
CA PRO A 210 -14.21 -12.57 -8.73
C PRO A 210 -13.22 -11.64 -9.45
N ARG A 211 -13.23 -11.66 -10.78
CA ARG A 211 -12.30 -10.90 -11.62
C ARG A 211 -13.00 -9.82 -12.42
N PRO A 212 -12.25 -8.81 -12.92
CA PRO A 212 -12.83 -7.82 -13.83
C PRO A 212 -13.53 -8.49 -15.02
N GLY A 213 -14.76 -8.02 -15.31
CA GLY A 213 -15.65 -8.58 -16.33
C GLY A 213 -16.63 -9.66 -15.81
N GLU A 214 -16.44 -10.18 -14.59
CA GLU A 214 -17.35 -11.17 -14.00
C GLU A 214 -18.44 -10.49 -13.17
N LYS A 215 -19.59 -11.16 -13.01
CA LYS A 215 -20.65 -10.71 -12.10
C LYS A 215 -20.17 -10.84 -10.65
N ALA A 216 -20.36 -9.76 -9.88
CA ALA A 216 -20.03 -9.76 -8.47
C ALA A 216 -20.95 -10.68 -7.67
N PRO A 217 -20.44 -11.47 -6.69
CA PRO A 217 -21.26 -12.33 -5.86
C PRO A 217 -22.24 -11.52 -5.02
N LEU A 218 -23.48 -12.00 -4.90
CA LEU A 218 -24.45 -11.41 -3.99
C LEU A 218 -24.10 -11.75 -2.54
N ILE A 219 -24.03 -10.72 -1.70
CA ILE A 219 -23.86 -10.81 -0.24
C ILE A 219 -24.77 -9.79 0.45
N GLN A 220 -25.04 -10.01 1.73
CA GLN A 220 -25.65 -9.02 2.61
C GLN A 220 -24.55 -8.36 3.44
N THR A 221 -24.56 -7.04 3.56
CA THR A 221 -23.65 -6.32 4.44
C THR A 221 -24.41 -5.60 5.54
N PRO A 222 -23.93 -5.61 6.78
CA PRO A 222 -24.55 -4.85 7.85
C PRO A 222 -24.41 -3.34 7.58
N THR A 223 -25.36 -2.59 8.10
CA THR A 223 -25.41 -1.13 7.95
C THR A 223 -25.43 -0.45 9.32
N ALA A 224 -25.11 0.85 9.37
CA ALA A 224 -25.26 1.65 10.58
C ALA A 224 -26.65 1.51 11.20
N LYS A 225 -27.70 1.43 10.35
CA LYS A 225 -29.09 1.23 10.81
C LYS A 225 -29.29 -0.15 11.44
N SER A 226 -28.68 -1.21 10.89
CA SER A 226 -28.87 -2.59 11.38
C SER A 226 -28.24 -2.83 12.75
N VAL A 227 -27.27 -1.98 13.17
CA VAL A 227 -26.62 -2.03 14.48
C VAL A 227 -27.07 -0.88 15.40
N GLY A 228 -28.24 -0.27 15.12
CA GLY A 228 -28.79 0.81 15.95
C GLY A 228 -27.88 2.06 16.07
N GLY A 229 -26.98 2.27 15.10
CA GLY A 229 -26.02 3.37 15.09
C GLY A 229 -24.69 3.07 15.81
N ASN A 230 -24.51 1.90 16.39
CA ASN A 230 -23.25 1.49 17.02
C ASN A 230 -22.23 1.05 15.98
N LEU A 231 -21.55 2.00 15.34
CA LEU A 231 -20.60 1.72 14.26
C LEU A 231 -19.40 0.88 14.71
N ALA A 232 -19.06 0.85 16.00
CA ALA A 232 -17.98 -0.01 16.53
C ALA A 232 -18.24 -1.51 16.34
N GLU A 233 -19.50 -1.92 16.09
CA GLU A 233 -19.83 -3.30 15.72
C GLU A 233 -19.49 -3.62 14.26
N LEU A 234 -19.30 -2.60 13.43
CA LEU A 234 -19.09 -2.75 11.97
C LEU A 234 -17.61 -2.63 11.58
N THR A 235 -16.80 -1.92 12.37
CA THR A 235 -15.41 -1.61 12.01
C THR A 235 -14.53 -1.57 13.26
N THR A 236 -13.28 -2.00 13.10
CA THR A 236 -12.24 -1.86 14.14
C THR A 236 -11.43 -0.57 13.99
N ARG A 237 -11.74 0.28 13.00
CA ARG A 237 -11.15 1.61 12.87
C ARG A 237 -11.58 2.52 14.03
N VAL A 238 -10.68 3.36 14.49
CA VAL A 238 -10.95 4.36 15.54
C VAL A 238 -10.58 5.75 15.04
N PRO A 239 -11.51 6.74 15.02
CA PRO A 239 -12.96 6.53 15.20
C PRO A 239 -13.54 5.64 14.08
N PRO A 240 -14.71 5.03 14.31
CA PRO A 240 -15.37 4.22 13.28
C PRO A 240 -15.54 4.97 11.96
N ASP A 241 -15.31 4.29 10.84
CA ASP A 241 -15.57 4.84 9.52
C ASP A 241 -17.08 4.91 9.21
N THR A 242 -17.44 5.61 8.14
CA THR A 242 -18.84 5.83 7.73
C THR A 242 -19.22 5.07 6.46
N GLN A 243 -18.47 4.05 6.08
CA GLN A 243 -18.63 3.31 4.82
C GLN A 243 -19.66 2.17 4.94
N ASN A 244 -20.67 2.34 5.80
CA ASN A 244 -21.72 1.34 6.07
C ASN A 244 -23.11 1.97 6.00
N LYS A 245 -23.32 2.90 5.05
CA LYS A 245 -24.60 3.61 4.89
C LYS A 245 -25.70 2.72 4.27
N VAL A 246 -25.32 1.83 3.35
CA VAL A 246 -26.23 0.99 2.57
C VAL A 246 -25.85 -0.49 2.65
N ASN A 247 -26.86 -1.36 2.46
CA ASN A 247 -26.60 -2.79 2.30
C ASN A 247 -26.21 -3.07 0.85
N TYR A 248 -25.09 -3.76 0.65
CA TYR A 248 -24.59 -4.15 -0.66
C TYR A 248 -25.64 -4.77 -1.57
N ALA A 249 -26.47 -5.70 -1.04
CA ALA A 249 -27.51 -6.37 -1.82
C ALA A 249 -28.61 -5.42 -2.36
N GLU A 250 -28.81 -4.28 -1.71
CA GLU A 250 -29.84 -3.31 -2.11
C GLU A 250 -29.39 -2.47 -3.31
N VAL A 251 -28.07 -2.25 -3.47
CA VAL A 251 -27.47 -1.38 -4.49
C VAL A 251 -26.77 -2.15 -5.61
N LEU A 252 -26.48 -3.45 -5.42
CA LEU A 252 -25.87 -4.29 -6.45
C LEU A 252 -26.71 -4.35 -7.72
N GLY A 253 -26.07 -4.05 -8.86
CA GLY A 253 -26.73 -4.03 -10.17
C GLY A 253 -27.63 -2.81 -10.40
N LYS A 254 -27.46 -1.75 -9.57
CA LYS A 254 -28.21 -0.48 -9.69
C LYS A 254 -27.29 0.74 -9.66
N GLU A 255 -26.26 0.68 -8.81
CA GLU A 255 -25.37 1.79 -8.53
C GLU A 255 -23.91 1.31 -8.46
N PRO A 256 -22.92 2.17 -8.75
CA PRO A 256 -21.51 1.81 -8.58
C PRO A 256 -21.20 1.54 -7.10
N ILE A 257 -20.35 0.53 -6.84
CA ILE A 257 -19.97 0.11 -5.48
C ILE A 257 -18.46 -0.03 -5.36
N LEU A 258 -17.89 0.51 -4.30
CA LEU A 258 -16.54 0.25 -3.81
C LEU A 258 -16.67 -0.63 -2.55
N LEU A 259 -16.48 -1.94 -2.69
CA LEU A 259 -16.55 -2.90 -1.59
C LEU A 259 -15.15 -3.23 -1.10
N LEU A 260 -14.81 -2.74 0.10
CA LEU A 260 -13.52 -2.93 0.75
C LEU A 260 -13.64 -4.01 1.84
N PHE A 261 -12.83 -5.04 1.76
CA PHE A 261 -12.61 -6.01 2.83
C PHE A 261 -11.29 -5.68 3.54
N ALA A 262 -11.36 -5.25 4.78
CA ALA A 262 -10.18 -4.87 5.57
C ALA A 262 -10.44 -5.04 7.07
N THR A 263 -9.39 -5.15 7.87
CA THR A 263 -9.47 -5.19 9.33
C THR A 263 -8.38 -4.30 9.94
N PRO A 264 -8.65 -3.01 10.21
CA PRO A 264 -7.65 -2.07 10.71
C PRO A 264 -6.87 -2.57 11.92
N LYS A 265 -7.54 -3.18 12.89
CA LYS A 265 -6.92 -3.60 14.15
C LYS A 265 -6.12 -4.91 14.06
N PHE A 266 -6.51 -5.84 13.17
CA PHE A 266 -5.95 -7.21 13.16
C PHE A 266 -5.14 -7.54 11.91
N CYS A 267 -4.84 -6.54 11.11
CA CYS A 267 -4.10 -6.67 9.85
C CYS A 267 -2.61 -6.96 10.10
N GLN A 268 -2.16 -8.14 9.69
CA GLN A 268 -0.77 -8.55 9.85
C GLN A 268 0.20 -7.76 8.97
N SER A 269 -0.27 -7.30 7.81
CA SER A 269 0.53 -6.52 6.85
C SER A 269 0.62 -5.03 7.16
N ARG A 270 -0.08 -4.56 8.23
CA ARG A 270 -0.06 -3.16 8.70
C ARG A 270 -0.54 -2.12 7.68
N VAL A 271 -1.31 -2.54 6.68
CA VAL A 271 -1.81 -1.66 5.61
C VAL A 271 -3.33 -1.46 5.62
N CYS A 272 -4.10 -2.27 6.40
CA CYS A 272 -5.56 -2.17 6.37
C CYS A 272 -6.07 -0.86 6.98
N GLY A 273 -5.45 -0.33 8.05
CA GLY A 273 -5.78 0.99 8.59
C GLY A 273 -5.68 2.07 7.51
N PRO A 274 -4.49 2.26 6.90
CA PRO A 274 -4.31 3.23 5.82
C PRO A 274 -5.28 3.06 4.65
N VAL A 275 -5.57 1.85 4.18
CA VAL A 275 -6.49 1.69 3.04
C VAL A 275 -7.95 1.98 3.40
N VAL A 276 -8.37 1.77 4.66
CA VAL A 276 -9.70 2.20 5.13
C VAL A 276 -9.77 3.73 5.21
N ASP A 277 -8.68 4.39 5.62
CA ASP A 277 -8.58 5.86 5.62
C ASP A 277 -8.64 6.42 4.19
N VAL A 278 -7.90 5.82 3.25
CA VAL A 278 -7.97 6.17 1.81
C VAL A 278 -9.38 6.00 1.25
N ALA A 279 -10.07 4.91 1.60
CA ALA A 279 -11.44 4.69 1.16
C ALA A 279 -12.44 5.67 1.82
N GLN A 280 -12.20 6.04 3.08
CA GLN A 280 -12.99 7.06 3.79
C GLN A 280 -12.85 8.45 3.14
N GLN A 281 -11.64 8.83 2.75
CA GLN A 281 -11.40 10.07 2.03
C GLN A 281 -12.09 10.05 0.66
N ALA A 282 -11.92 8.97 -0.11
CA ALA A 282 -12.56 8.83 -1.41
C ALA A 282 -14.09 8.83 -1.31
N GLN A 283 -14.67 8.23 -0.26
CA GLN A 283 -16.12 8.30 0.00
C GLN A 283 -16.60 9.75 0.09
N HIS A 284 -15.84 10.62 0.76
CA HIS A 284 -16.18 12.04 0.88
C HIS A 284 -16.06 12.76 -0.47
N GLU A 285 -14.98 12.54 -1.21
CA GLU A 285 -14.71 13.20 -2.49
C GLU A 285 -15.67 12.78 -3.61
N PHE A 286 -16.16 11.54 -3.56
CA PHE A 286 -17.12 10.98 -4.53
C PHE A 286 -18.54 10.82 -3.96
N GLU A 287 -18.90 11.64 -2.96
CA GLU A 287 -20.23 11.57 -2.36
C GLU A 287 -21.35 11.68 -3.41
N GLY A 288 -22.34 10.78 -3.32
CA GLY A 288 -23.45 10.70 -4.27
C GLY A 288 -23.12 10.11 -5.64
N LYS A 289 -21.87 9.72 -5.90
CA LYS A 289 -21.46 9.13 -7.19
C LYS A 289 -21.30 7.61 -7.13
N ALA A 290 -20.91 7.08 -5.97
CA ALA A 290 -20.74 5.66 -5.72
C ALA A 290 -21.03 5.31 -4.25
N ASN A 291 -21.35 4.04 -3.99
CA ASN A 291 -21.52 3.52 -2.64
C ASN A 291 -20.21 2.92 -2.14
N PHE A 292 -19.72 3.38 -1.01
CA PHE A 292 -18.56 2.85 -0.34
C PHE A 292 -19.00 1.95 0.80
N ILE A 293 -18.55 0.69 0.80
CA ILE A 293 -18.94 -0.32 1.78
C ILE A 293 -17.68 -0.97 2.34
N HIS A 294 -17.44 -0.79 3.64
CA HIS A 294 -16.37 -1.46 4.36
C HIS A 294 -16.91 -2.72 5.05
N MET A 295 -16.27 -3.83 4.81
CA MET A 295 -16.53 -5.12 5.46
C MET A 295 -15.32 -5.55 6.28
N GLU A 296 -15.50 -5.64 7.59
CA GLU A 296 -14.53 -6.32 8.47
C GLU A 296 -14.36 -7.79 8.10
N ILE A 297 -13.19 -8.32 8.39
CA ILE A 297 -12.80 -9.69 8.05
C ILE A 297 -13.40 -10.71 9.02
N TYR A 298 -13.37 -10.42 10.33
CA TYR A 298 -13.71 -11.39 11.36
C TYR A 298 -15.12 -11.22 11.92
N ASN A 299 -15.79 -12.34 12.24
CA ASN A 299 -17.08 -12.29 12.91
C ASN A 299 -16.95 -11.53 14.23
N ASP A 300 -17.91 -10.64 14.51
CA ASP A 300 -17.97 -9.79 15.70
C ASP A 300 -16.67 -9.02 15.98
N ASN A 301 -15.88 -8.72 14.94
CA ASN A 301 -14.58 -8.08 15.01
C ASN A 301 -13.59 -8.82 15.94
N ASP A 302 -13.66 -10.15 15.97
CA ASP A 302 -12.85 -11.03 16.80
C ASP A 302 -12.23 -12.16 15.97
N PRO A 303 -10.89 -12.19 15.78
CA PRO A 303 -10.20 -13.23 15.01
C PRO A 303 -10.50 -14.66 15.48
N SER A 304 -10.75 -14.86 16.78
CA SER A 304 -11.05 -16.17 17.36
C SER A 304 -12.38 -16.76 16.84
N LYS A 305 -13.27 -15.90 16.33
CA LYS A 305 -14.58 -16.31 15.77
C LYS A 305 -14.54 -16.62 14.27
N GLY A 306 -13.36 -16.58 13.67
CA GLY A 306 -13.14 -16.89 12.26
C GLY A 306 -13.68 -15.82 11.32
N VAL A 307 -13.43 -16.02 10.02
CA VAL A 307 -13.78 -15.02 8.98
C VAL A 307 -15.28 -14.97 8.68
N ARG A 308 -15.76 -13.78 8.32
CA ARG A 308 -17.16 -13.52 7.97
C ARG A 308 -17.59 -14.31 6.74
N PRO A 309 -18.91 -14.67 6.61
CA PRO A 309 -19.45 -15.35 5.43
C PRO A 309 -19.19 -14.62 4.12
N GLN A 310 -19.17 -13.28 4.14
CA GLN A 310 -18.91 -12.43 2.98
C GLN A 310 -17.49 -12.63 2.44
N VAL A 311 -16.47 -12.71 3.30
CA VAL A 311 -15.08 -13.01 2.94
C VAL A 311 -14.98 -14.39 2.27
N ARG A 312 -15.64 -15.41 2.86
CA ARG A 312 -15.70 -16.77 2.27
C ARG A 312 -16.42 -16.78 0.92
N ARG A 313 -17.49 -15.97 0.76
CA ARG A 313 -18.25 -15.89 -0.49
C ARG A 313 -17.44 -15.30 -1.64
N PHE A 314 -16.51 -14.39 -1.34
CA PHE A 314 -15.56 -13.82 -2.29
C PHE A 314 -14.30 -14.67 -2.44
N HIS A 315 -14.14 -15.75 -1.68
CA HIS A 315 -12.98 -16.66 -1.68
C HIS A 315 -11.64 -15.97 -1.38
N LEU A 316 -11.65 -14.96 -0.50
CA LEU A 316 -10.47 -14.16 -0.20
C LEU A 316 -9.49 -14.92 0.70
N PRO A 317 -8.21 -15.10 0.30
CA PRO A 317 -7.19 -15.75 1.10
C PRO A 317 -6.48 -14.80 2.07
N THR A 318 -6.51 -13.50 1.78
CA THR A 318 -5.75 -12.43 2.46
C THR A 318 -6.64 -11.21 2.70
N GLU A 319 -6.08 -10.15 3.26
CA GLU A 319 -6.63 -8.79 3.35
C GLU A 319 -5.50 -7.76 3.16
N PRO A 320 -5.82 -6.53 2.70
CA PRO A 320 -7.12 -6.01 2.27
C PRO A 320 -7.43 -6.32 0.80
N TRP A 321 -8.74 -6.26 0.46
CA TRP A 321 -9.24 -6.37 -0.92
C TRP A 321 -10.25 -5.27 -1.22
N LEU A 322 -10.12 -4.62 -2.37
CA LEU A 322 -11.10 -3.68 -2.90
C LEU A 322 -11.68 -4.24 -4.20
N PHE A 323 -13.01 -4.35 -4.25
CA PHE A 323 -13.78 -4.64 -5.46
C PHE A 323 -14.54 -3.39 -5.87
N ALA A 324 -14.23 -2.87 -7.05
CA ALA A 324 -15.00 -1.82 -7.67
C ALA A 324 -15.97 -2.44 -8.67
N ILE A 325 -17.26 -2.21 -8.47
CA ILE A 325 -18.36 -2.87 -9.17
C ILE A 325 -19.20 -1.80 -9.84
N ASN A 326 -19.47 -1.96 -11.12
CA ASN A 326 -20.26 -1.01 -11.88
C ASN A 326 -21.77 -1.16 -11.61
N ARG A 327 -22.57 -0.26 -12.19
CA ARG A 327 -24.03 -0.22 -12.00
C ARG A 327 -24.77 -1.46 -12.54
N GLU A 328 -24.13 -2.26 -13.37
CA GLU A 328 -24.70 -3.53 -13.88
C GLU A 328 -24.34 -4.73 -12.98
N GLY A 329 -23.62 -4.50 -11.87
CA GLY A 329 -23.17 -5.54 -10.94
C GLY A 329 -21.99 -6.35 -11.48
N VAL A 330 -21.23 -5.80 -12.42
CA VAL A 330 -20.01 -6.39 -12.97
C VAL A 330 -18.81 -5.81 -12.25
N VAL A 331 -17.84 -6.64 -11.91
CA VAL A 331 -16.57 -6.22 -11.34
C VAL A 331 -15.79 -5.46 -12.41
N GLY A 332 -15.55 -4.18 -12.22
CA GLY A 332 -14.77 -3.33 -13.12
C GLY A 332 -13.28 -3.35 -12.76
N ALA A 333 -12.95 -3.39 -11.46
CA ALA A 333 -11.57 -3.50 -10.98
C ALA A 333 -11.49 -4.28 -9.67
N VAL A 334 -10.33 -4.89 -9.44
CA VAL A 334 -9.97 -5.56 -8.18
C VAL A 334 -8.58 -5.10 -7.77
N ILE A 335 -8.43 -4.75 -6.50
CA ILE A 335 -7.14 -4.41 -5.91
C ILE A 335 -6.93 -5.28 -4.69
N GLU A 336 -5.85 -6.06 -4.68
CA GLU A 336 -5.37 -6.77 -3.51
C GLU A 336 -4.21 -6.00 -2.88
N GLY A 337 -4.16 -6.00 -1.54
CA GLY A 337 -3.10 -5.36 -0.76
C GLY A 337 -3.23 -3.84 -0.68
N ALA A 338 -2.15 -3.17 -0.29
CA ALA A 338 -2.13 -1.73 -0.07
C ALA A 338 -2.29 -0.92 -1.36
N PHE A 339 -2.98 0.20 -1.26
CA PHE A 339 -3.16 1.16 -2.35
C PHE A 339 -3.35 2.58 -1.80
N GLY A 340 -2.85 3.57 -2.53
CA GLY A 340 -2.98 4.98 -2.18
C GLY A 340 -4.18 5.68 -2.85
N THR A 341 -4.38 6.95 -2.51
CA THR A 341 -5.50 7.78 -2.99
C THR A 341 -5.57 7.86 -4.52
N LYS A 342 -4.42 7.99 -5.20
CA LYS A 342 -4.39 8.06 -6.67
C LYS A 342 -4.99 6.82 -7.33
N LEU A 343 -4.60 5.61 -6.89
CA LEU A 343 -5.14 4.37 -7.45
C LEU A 343 -6.62 4.20 -7.08
N MET A 344 -7.00 4.60 -5.87
CA MET A 344 -8.39 4.63 -5.43
C MET A 344 -9.24 5.51 -6.35
N HIS A 345 -8.83 6.77 -6.62
CA HIS A 345 -9.56 7.68 -7.51
C HIS A 345 -9.72 7.10 -8.91
N GLN A 346 -8.64 6.61 -9.53
CA GLN A 346 -8.70 5.97 -10.85
C GLN A 346 -9.68 4.80 -10.88
N THR A 347 -9.76 4.05 -9.78
CA THR A 347 -10.64 2.88 -9.64
C THR A 347 -12.11 3.31 -9.51
N VAL A 348 -12.37 4.36 -8.71
CA VAL A 348 -13.73 4.93 -8.57
C VAL A 348 -14.21 5.52 -9.89
N GLU A 349 -13.39 6.37 -10.53
CA GLU A 349 -13.70 7.01 -11.80
C GLU A 349 -14.04 5.98 -12.90
N LYS A 350 -13.28 4.89 -12.93
CA LYS A 350 -13.53 3.80 -13.89
C LYS A 350 -14.95 3.24 -13.75
N VAL A 351 -15.38 2.84 -12.56
CA VAL A 351 -16.67 2.17 -12.38
C VAL A 351 -17.87 3.12 -12.38
N ILE A 352 -17.64 4.41 -12.17
CA ILE A 352 -18.68 5.44 -12.35
C ILE A 352 -18.93 5.69 -13.85
N ALA A 353 -17.89 5.59 -14.70
CA ALA A 353 -17.97 5.81 -16.12
C ALA A 353 -18.57 4.63 -16.90
N GLU A 354 -18.50 3.43 -16.33
CA GLU A 354 -19.11 2.19 -16.85
C GLU A 354 -20.60 2.08 -16.46
#